data_d30b0ddcf449f494f4b209b957417981
#
_entry.id   d30b0ddcf449f494f4b209b957417981
#
_cell.length_a   1.000
_cell.length_b   1.000
_cell.length_c   1.000
_cell.angle_alpha   90.00
_cell.angle_beta   90.00
_cell.angle_gamma   90.00
#
_symmetry.space_group_name_H-M   'P 1'
#
loop_
_entity.id
_entity.type
_entity.pdbx_description
1 polymer ?
#
loop_
_entity_poly.entity_id
_entity_poly.type
_entity_poly.pdbx_seq_one_letter_code
_entity_poly.pdbx_strand_id
1 'polypeptide(L)'
;MGPPGTGKTHLAAAIANHLIAQGRPVICMTMIDLLERIKRTYSSSEGDEGSVLKIYKTVPLLVIDDMGKEPPTEWAISTIYNIINGRYEAYLPTIVTTNYDADTLIRRMTTRDTRDDTTARATIDRLMEMCRAIALTGESWRQK
;
A
#
# COMPACT_ATOMS: atom_id res chain seq x y z
N MET A 1 -3.14 -10.60 -4.56
CA MET A 1 -2.15 -11.31 -3.71
C MET A 1 -1.65 -12.57 -4.41
N GLY A 2 -0.53 -13.17 -3.99
CA GLY A 2 -0.01 -14.42 -4.56
C GLY A 2 1.52 -14.51 -4.56
N PRO A 3 2.11 -15.65 -4.94
CA PRO A 3 3.56 -15.89 -4.93
C PRO A 3 4.35 -14.88 -5.77
N PRO A 4 5.66 -14.70 -5.51
CA PRO A 4 6.51 -13.86 -6.35
C PRO A 4 6.53 -14.34 -7.81
N GLY A 5 6.58 -13.40 -8.75
CA GLY A 5 6.68 -13.72 -10.18
C GLY A 5 5.34 -14.00 -10.89
N THR A 6 4.20 -13.99 -10.20
CA THR A 6 2.88 -14.27 -10.81
C THR A 6 2.23 -13.08 -11.53
N GLY A 7 2.96 -11.97 -11.74
CA GLY A 7 2.48 -10.83 -12.53
C GLY A 7 1.66 -9.77 -11.78
N LYS A 8 1.63 -9.78 -10.42
CA LYS A 8 0.87 -8.81 -9.61
C LYS A 8 1.20 -7.36 -9.94
N THR A 9 2.49 -7.01 -9.87
CA THR A 9 2.99 -5.66 -10.20
C THR A 9 2.70 -5.30 -11.66
N HIS A 10 2.84 -6.26 -12.58
CA HIS A 10 2.55 -6.05 -13.99
C HIS A 10 1.07 -5.69 -14.22
N LEU A 11 0.14 -6.44 -13.61
CA LEU A 11 -1.29 -6.15 -13.70
C LEU A 11 -1.64 -4.79 -13.09
N ALA A 12 -1.09 -4.47 -11.92
CA ALA A 12 -1.30 -3.19 -11.27
C ALA A 12 -0.78 -2.02 -12.13
N ALA A 13 0.41 -2.16 -12.72
CA ALA A 13 0.98 -1.18 -13.62
C ALA A 13 0.17 -1.02 -14.91
N ALA A 14 -0.36 -2.10 -15.47
CA ALA A 14 -1.21 -2.04 -16.66
C ALA A 14 -2.49 -1.23 -16.40
N ILE A 15 -3.14 -1.43 -15.25
CA ILE A 15 -4.31 -0.64 -14.82
C ILE A 15 -3.93 0.82 -14.64
N ALA A 16 -2.81 1.11 -13.96
CA ALA A 16 -2.31 2.46 -13.76
C ALA A 16 -2.07 3.17 -15.09
N ASN A 17 -1.36 2.55 -16.02
CA ASN A 17 -1.07 3.09 -17.33
C ASN A 17 -2.34 3.35 -18.17
N HIS A 18 -3.31 2.46 -18.09
CA HIS A 18 -4.60 2.63 -18.76
C HIS A 18 -5.32 3.90 -18.27
N LEU A 19 -5.35 4.15 -16.96
CA LEU A 19 -5.97 5.35 -16.40
C LEU A 19 -5.19 6.62 -16.69
N ILE A 20 -3.85 6.56 -16.65
CA ILE A 20 -2.99 7.69 -17.05
C ILE A 20 -3.25 8.09 -18.50
N ALA A 21 -3.40 7.10 -19.42
CA ALA A 21 -3.73 7.37 -20.82
C ALA A 21 -5.10 8.05 -20.99
N GLN A 22 -6.00 7.92 -20.01
CA GLN A 22 -7.27 8.62 -19.95
C GLN A 22 -7.20 9.98 -19.24
N GLY A 23 -5.99 10.47 -18.91
CA GLY A 23 -5.78 11.74 -18.22
C GLY A 23 -6.12 11.72 -16.73
N ARG A 24 -6.25 10.52 -16.10
CA ARG A 24 -6.55 10.41 -14.67
C ARG A 24 -5.26 10.38 -13.85
N PRO A 25 -5.15 11.20 -12.79
CA PRO A 25 -3.99 11.15 -11.91
C PRO A 25 -3.87 9.80 -11.19
N VAL A 26 -2.70 9.21 -11.23
CA VAL A 26 -2.35 7.95 -10.56
C VAL A 26 -1.02 8.10 -9.86
N ILE A 27 -0.92 7.57 -8.65
CA ILE A 27 0.35 7.34 -7.98
C ILE A 27 0.56 5.84 -7.88
N CYS A 28 1.72 5.36 -8.36
CA CYS A 28 2.12 3.96 -8.29
C CYS A 28 3.52 3.89 -7.70
N MET A 29 3.68 3.24 -6.55
CA MET A 29 4.95 3.09 -5.86
C MET A 29 4.95 1.90 -4.92
N THR A 30 6.14 1.47 -4.51
CA THR A 30 6.24 0.45 -3.45
C THR A 30 5.86 1.04 -2.10
N MET A 31 5.44 0.18 -1.14
CA MET A 31 5.16 0.62 0.22
C MET A 31 6.41 1.25 0.88
N ILE A 32 7.59 0.68 0.62
CA ILE A 32 8.84 1.20 1.15
C ILE A 32 9.12 2.62 0.64
N ASP A 33 9.04 2.84 -0.69
CA ASP A 33 9.29 4.15 -1.29
C ASP A 33 8.29 5.21 -0.79
N LEU A 34 7.02 4.80 -0.62
CA LEU A 34 5.97 5.67 -0.09
C LEU A 34 6.32 6.17 1.32
N LEU A 35 6.70 5.25 2.21
CA LEU A 35 7.09 5.57 3.58
C LEU A 35 8.38 6.41 3.63
N GLU A 36 9.38 6.07 2.81
CA GLU A 36 10.62 6.85 2.71
C GLU A 36 10.35 8.29 2.22
N ARG A 37 9.49 8.46 1.24
CA ARG A 37 9.13 9.78 0.73
C ARG A 37 8.46 10.63 1.80
N ILE A 38 7.53 10.07 2.58
CA ILE A 38 6.93 10.77 3.72
C ILE A 38 8.01 11.12 4.74
N LYS A 39 8.89 10.16 5.08
CA LYS A 39 9.95 10.36 6.08
C LYS A 39 10.93 11.48 5.70
N ARG A 40 11.24 11.63 4.42
CA ARG A 40 12.12 12.71 3.92
C ARG A 40 11.50 14.10 4.12
N THR A 41 10.18 14.24 4.14
CA THR A 41 9.54 15.55 4.39
C THR A 41 9.72 16.04 5.82
N TYR A 42 9.95 15.15 6.79
CA TYR A 42 10.30 15.53 8.17
C TYR A 42 11.68 16.19 8.29
N SER A 43 12.59 15.88 7.37
CA SER A 43 13.98 16.36 7.41
C SER A 43 14.20 17.65 6.60
N SER A 44 13.22 18.07 5.80
CA SER A 44 13.30 19.28 4.98
C SER A 44 12.48 20.39 5.61
N SER A 45 13.12 21.53 5.89
CA SER A 45 12.48 22.74 6.43
C SER A 45 11.44 23.37 5.46
N GLU A 46 11.29 22.83 4.25
CA GLU A 46 10.36 23.30 3.21
C GLU A 46 9.21 22.32 2.91
N GLY A 47 9.20 21.14 3.53
CA GLY A 47 8.19 20.10 3.27
C GLY A 47 7.11 20.07 4.34
N ASP A 48 5.89 20.48 3.99
CA ASP A 48 4.72 20.23 4.79
C ASP A 48 4.36 18.73 4.70
N GLU A 49 4.65 17.97 5.76
CA GLU A 49 4.27 16.55 5.90
C GLU A 49 2.79 16.35 5.57
N GLY A 50 1.94 17.26 6.05
CA GLY A 50 0.52 17.26 5.81
C GLY A 50 0.19 17.27 4.32
N SER A 51 1.01 17.94 3.48
CA SER A 51 0.77 18.02 2.04
C SER A 51 1.07 16.69 1.32
N VAL A 52 2.17 16.01 1.64
CA VAL A 52 2.52 14.72 1.02
C VAL A 52 1.55 13.62 1.45
N LEU A 53 1.23 13.55 2.72
CA LEU A 53 0.24 12.60 3.24
C LEU A 53 -1.14 12.84 2.61
N LYS A 54 -1.53 14.11 2.46
CA LYS A 54 -2.77 14.51 1.80
C LYS A 54 -2.83 14.03 0.34
N ILE A 55 -1.72 14.14 -0.41
CA ILE A 55 -1.65 13.67 -1.80
C ILE A 55 -1.99 12.17 -1.87
N TYR A 56 -1.39 11.33 -1.03
CA TYR A 56 -1.69 9.90 -1.01
C TYR A 56 -3.12 9.58 -0.58
N LYS A 57 -3.70 10.39 0.29
CA LYS A 57 -5.09 10.24 0.74
C LYS A 57 -6.12 10.68 -0.29
N THR A 58 -5.74 11.54 -1.25
CA THR A 58 -6.70 12.20 -2.16
C THR A 58 -6.51 11.90 -3.64
N VAL A 59 -5.37 11.34 -4.05
CA VAL A 59 -5.16 10.96 -5.47
C VAL A 59 -6.25 9.99 -5.95
N PRO A 60 -6.82 10.19 -7.15
CA PRO A 60 -7.90 9.35 -7.68
C PRO A 60 -7.61 7.86 -7.67
N LEU A 61 -6.40 7.44 -8.05
CA LEU A 61 -5.93 6.06 -7.85
C LEU A 61 -4.58 6.04 -7.15
N LEU A 62 -4.48 5.26 -6.09
CA LEU A 62 -3.22 4.92 -5.43
C LEU A 62 -2.93 3.43 -5.63
N VAL A 63 -1.77 3.12 -6.19
CA VAL A 63 -1.24 1.76 -6.30
C VAL A 63 -0.08 1.61 -5.34
N ILE A 64 -0.23 0.72 -4.37
CA ILE A 64 0.78 0.36 -3.37
C ILE A 64 1.30 -1.02 -3.71
N ASP A 65 2.54 -1.10 -4.21
CA ASP A 65 3.16 -2.37 -4.59
C ASP A 65 3.97 -2.95 -3.43
N ASP A 66 4.00 -4.29 -3.34
CA ASP A 66 4.82 -5.04 -2.40
C ASP A 66 4.56 -4.76 -0.91
N MET A 67 3.30 -4.55 -0.51
CA MET A 67 2.92 -4.35 0.89
C MET A 67 3.30 -5.57 1.77
N GLY A 68 3.81 -5.30 2.96
CA GLY A 68 4.26 -6.28 3.95
C GLY A 68 5.76 -6.60 3.87
N LYS A 69 6.54 -5.84 3.06
CA LYS A 69 8.02 -5.92 3.02
C LYS A 69 8.70 -4.84 3.85
N GLU A 70 7.96 -3.80 4.25
CA GLU A 70 8.42 -2.71 5.08
C GLU A 70 8.73 -3.17 6.51
N PRO A 71 9.70 -2.53 7.19
CA PRO A 71 9.94 -2.78 8.61
C PRO A 71 8.70 -2.37 9.46
N PRO A 72 8.23 -3.23 10.38
CA PRO A 72 7.03 -2.97 11.19
C PRO A 72 7.36 -2.04 12.38
N THR A 73 7.58 -0.76 12.09
CA THR A 73 7.73 0.28 13.13
C THR A 73 6.36 0.90 13.46
N GLU A 74 6.17 1.39 14.69
CA GLU A 74 4.91 2.05 15.10
C GLU A 74 4.56 3.21 14.16
N TRP A 75 5.56 4.00 13.77
CA TRP A 75 5.39 5.09 12.81
C TRP A 75 4.91 4.58 11.44
N ALA A 76 5.52 3.53 10.90
CA ALA A 76 5.14 2.98 9.61
C ALA A 76 3.71 2.45 9.65
N ILE A 77 3.35 1.67 10.67
CA ILE A 77 2.02 1.07 10.83
C ILE A 77 0.96 2.18 10.97
N SER A 78 1.19 3.19 11.81
CA SER A 78 0.29 4.32 11.98
C SER A 78 0.13 5.15 10.70
N THR A 79 1.22 5.34 9.95
CA THR A 79 1.20 6.08 8.68
C THR A 79 0.40 5.32 7.62
N ILE A 80 0.62 4.01 7.48
CA ILE A 80 -0.14 3.15 6.56
C ILE A 80 -1.63 3.18 6.91
N TYR A 81 -1.96 3.00 8.19
CA TYR A 81 -3.34 3.09 8.66
C TYR A 81 -3.98 4.43 8.28
N ASN A 82 -3.29 5.54 8.53
CA ASN A 82 -3.81 6.88 8.24
C ASN A 82 -4.11 7.08 6.75
N ILE A 83 -3.25 6.56 5.85
CA ILE A 83 -3.48 6.62 4.41
C ILE A 83 -4.68 5.76 4.01
N ILE A 84 -4.69 4.50 4.43
CA ILE A 84 -5.75 3.55 4.06
C ILE A 84 -7.11 3.99 4.62
N ASN A 85 -7.15 4.42 5.90
CA ASN A 85 -8.37 4.91 6.52
C ASN A 85 -8.92 6.16 5.81
N GLY A 86 -8.07 7.13 5.47
CA GLY A 86 -8.52 8.33 4.75
C GLY A 86 -9.06 8.02 3.37
N ARG A 87 -8.50 7.02 2.67
CA ARG A 87 -9.01 6.57 1.37
C ARG A 87 -10.29 5.77 1.49
N TYR A 88 -10.40 4.93 2.53
CA TYR A 88 -11.60 4.18 2.88
C TYR A 88 -12.79 5.13 3.11
N GLU A 89 -12.62 6.15 3.96
CA GLU A 89 -13.65 7.15 4.25
C GLU A 89 -14.05 7.99 3.03
N ALA A 90 -13.11 8.22 2.11
CA ALA A 90 -13.34 8.99 0.88
C ALA A 90 -13.78 8.12 -0.31
N TYR A 91 -13.98 6.81 -0.12
CA TYR A 91 -14.32 5.85 -1.19
C TYR A 91 -13.37 5.91 -2.39
N LEU A 92 -12.09 6.15 -2.17
CA LEU A 92 -11.11 6.30 -3.23
C LEU A 92 -10.50 4.96 -3.67
N PRO A 93 -10.48 4.67 -4.99
CA PRO A 93 -9.91 3.45 -5.54
C PRO A 93 -8.45 3.24 -5.11
N THR A 94 -8.17 2.04 -4.60
CA THR A 94 -6.84 1.67 -4.13
C THR A 94 -6.49 0.27 -4.65
N ILE A 95 -5.29 0.10 -5.18
CA ILE A 95 -4.75 -1.20 -5.56
C ILE A 95 -3.58 -1.51 -4.63
N VAL A 96 -3.61 -2.68 -4.01
CA VAL A 96 -2.51 -3.16 -3.19
C VAL A 96 -2.02 -4.50 -3.74
N THR A 97 -0.72 -4.63 -3.98
CA THR A 97 -0.13 -5.92 -4.26
C THR A 97 0.64 -6.42 -3.05
N THR A 98 0.61 -7.71 -2.83
CA THR A 98 1.32 -8.37 -1.74
C THR A 98 1.58 -9.84 -2.05
N ASN A 99 2.62 -10.41 -1.45
CA ASN A 99 2.91 -11.84 -1.50
C ASN A 99 2.22 -12.63 -0.37
N TYR A 100 1.52 -11.96 0.51
CA TYR A 100 1.00 -12.50 1.76
C TYR A 100 -0.53 -12.54 1.77
N ASP A 101 -1.09 -13.47 2.52
CA ASP A 101 -2.50 -13.47 2.92
C ASP A 101 -2.73 -12.43 4.04
N ALA A 102 -4.00 -12.19 4.38
CA ALA A 102 -4.40 -11.20 5.36
C ALA A 102 -3.77 -11.45 6.74
N ASP A 103 -3.81 -12.70 7.22
CA ASP A 103 -3.27 -13.05 8.54
C ASP A 103 -1.74 -12.88 8.60
N THR A 104 -1.06 -13.21 7.52
CA THR A 104 0.38 -13.01 7.43
C THR A 104 0.73 -11.52 7.34
N LEU A 105 -0.06 -10.70 6.63
CA LEU A 105 0.12 -9.25 6.61
C LEU A 105 -0.04 -8.64 8.00
N ILE A 106 -1.08 -9.03 8.75
CA ILE A 106 -1.27 -8.58 10.13
C ILE A 106 -0.02 -8.90 10.98
N ARG A 107 0.45 -10.15 10.94
CA ARG A 107 1.67 -10.54 11.68
C ARG A 107 2.90 -9.74 11.27
N ARG A 108 3.07 -9.46 9.98
CA ARG A 108 4.22 -8.70 9.46
C ARG A 108 4.13 -7.20 9.78
N MET A 109 2.94 -6.68 9.93
CA MET A 109 2.69 -5.29 10.32
C MET A 109 2.63 -5.11 11.85
N THR A 110 2.74 -6.17 12.64
CA THR A 110 2.77 -6.09 14.10
C THR A 110 4.21 -5.89 14.58
N THR A 111 4.44 -4.90 15.44
CA THR A 111 5.75 -4.65 16.04
C THR A 111 6.12 -5.79 17.00
N ARG A 112 7.43 -6.09 17.08
CA ARG A 112 7.91 -7.14 18.00
C ARG A 112 7.85 -6.68 19.46
N ASP A 113 7.94 -5.38 19.69
CA ASP A 113 8.07 -4.80 21.03
C ASP A 113 6.73 -4.74 21.77
N THR A 114 5.68 -4.27 21.10
CA THR A 114 4.36 -4.12 21.70
C THR A 114 3.49 -5.36 21.57
N ARG A 115 3.70 -6.19 20.56
CA ARG A 115 2.82 -7.29 20.15
C ARG A 115 1.36 -6.87 19.94
N ASP A 116 1.11 -5.57 19.87
CA ASP A 116 -0.22 -5.03 19.59
C ASP A 116 -0.47 -5.05 18.09
N ASP A 117 -1.46 -5.80 17.66
CA ASP A 117 -1.87 -5.94 16.26
C ASP A 117 -3.13 -5.13 15.91
N THR A 118 -3.65 -4.34 16.85
CA THR A 118 -4.92 -3.61 16.69
C THR A 118 -4.93 -2.73 15.44
N THR A 119 -3.89 -1.90 15.26
CA THR A 119 -3.79 -1.00 14.11
C THR A 119 -3.56 -1.78 12.81
N ALA A 120 -2.77 -2.86 12.85
CA ALA A 120 -2.55 -3.73 11.70
C ALA A 120 -3.87 -4.40 11.27
N ARG A 121 -4.62 -4.96 12.21
CA ARG A 121 -5.96 -5.53 11.94
C ARG A 121 -6.90 -4.51 11.34
N ALA A 122 -7.02 -3.34 11.98
CA ALA A 122 -7.88 -2.27 11.48
C ALA A 122 -7.51 -1.84 10.05
N THR A 123 -6.23 -1.83 9.68
CA THR A 123 -5.76 -1.53 8.32
C THR A 123 -6.22 -2.62 7.33
N ILE A 124 -6.03 -3.89 7.68
CA ILE A 124 -6.38 -5.02 6.81
C ILE A 124 -7.89 -5.13 6.67
N ASP A 125 -8.67 -4.93 7.74
CA ASP A 125 -10.13 -4.94 7.69
C ASP A 125 -10.66 -3.90 6.69
N ARG A 126 -10.14 -2.65 6.71
CA ARG A 126 -10.50 -1.62 5.74
C ARG A 126 -10.13 -2.00 4.31
N LEU A 127 -8.96 -2.59 4.10
CA LEU A 127 -8.56 -3.08 2.79
C LEU A 127 -9.49 -4.19 2.29
N MET A 128 -9.91 -5.11 3.15
CA MET A 128 -10.84 -6.20 2.79
C MET A 128 -12.24 -5.68 2.47
N GLU A 129 -12.68 -4.60 3.11
CA GLU A 129 -13.97 -3.96 2.81
C GLU A 129 -13.94 -3.14 1.50
N MET A 130 -12.87 -2.36 1.28
CA MET A 130 -12.78 -1.44 0.13
C MET A 130 -12.21 -2.08 -1.14
N CYS A 131 -11.48 -3.18 -1.03
CA CYS A 131 -10.80 -3.85 -2.13
C CYS A 131 -11.32 -5.27 -2.33
N ARG A 132 -11.49 -5.67 -3.60
CA ARG A 132 -11.73 -7.06 -3.93
C ARG A 132 -10.40 -7.83 -3.94
N ALA A 133 -10.28 -8.85 -3.11
CA ALA A 133 -9.11 -9.72 -3.10
C ALA A 133 -9.08 -10.62 -4.35
N ILE A 134 -7.95 -10.56 -5.08
CA ILE A 134 -7.70 -11.40 -6.25
C ILE A 134 -6.41 -12.19 -5.98
N ALA A 135 -6.51 -13.53 -6.01
CA ALA A 135 -5.36 -14.41 -5.90
C ALA A 135 -4.81 -14.69 -7.31
N LEU A 136 -3.56 -14.30 -7.55
CA LEU A 136 -2.81 -14.68 -8.76
C LEU A 136 -2.00 -15.94 -8.42
N THR A 137 -2.45 -17.07 -8.94
CA THR A 137 -1.78 -18.37 -8.80
C THR A 137 -1.11 -18.73 -10.11
N GLY A 138 0.00 -19.44 -10.06
CA GLY A 138 0.73 -19.88 -11.25
C GLY A 138 2.23 -19.91 -11.03
N GLU A 139 2.95 -20.34 -12.07
CA GLU A 139 4.41 -20.36 -12.08
C GLU A 139 5.00 -18.95 -12.20
N SER A 140 6.22 -18.80 -11.68
CA SER A 140 6.95 -17.54 -11.78
C SER A 140 7.39 -17.27 -13.22
N TRP A 141 6.96 -16.16 -13.79
CA TRP A 141 7.44 -15.67 -15.08
C TRP A 141 8.90 -15.20 -15.09
N ARG A 142 9.51 -15.07 -13.90
CA ARG A 142 10.92 -14.65 -13.76
C ARG A 142 11.93 -15.78 -13.97
N GLN A 143 11.44 -17.02 -14.13
CA GLN A 143 12.27 -18.22 -14.30
C GLN A 143 12.17 -18.78 -15.74
N LYS A 144 11.56 -18.04 -16.64
CA LYS A 144 11.49 -18.41 -18.07
C LYS A 144 12.47 -17.63 -18.90
#